data_4d64d90c0611f07deab84de8fa578c50
#
_entry.id   4d64d90c0611f07deab84de8fa578c50
#
_cell.length_a   1.000
_cell.length_b   1.000
_cell.length_c   1.000
_cell.angle_alpha   90.00
_cell.angle_beta   90.00
_cell.angle_gamma   90.00
#
_symmetry.space_group_name_H-M   'P 1'
#
loop_
_entity.id
_entity.type
_entity.pdbx_description
1 polymer ?
#
loop_
_entity_poly.entity_id
_entity_poly.type
_entity_poly.pdbx_seq_one_letter_code
_entity_poly.pdbx_strand_id
1 'polypeptide(L)'
;MINGYLSQFLDTGWWNADATIYYNGHIYFLEGFFDKEDQMHLRIMKWKARNLDDKYYEDVLDENGEKIDFDQIEMEGPNEDALREKFLEAKIWDGKSFWEVEKELAWLD
;
A
#
# COMPACT_ATOMS: atom_id res chain seq x y z
N MET A 1 -8.34 -0.79 -11.94
CA MET A 1 -6.98 -0.41 -11.58
C MET A 1 -6.28 0.22 -12.77
N ILE A 2 -5.59 1.30 -12.56
CA ILE A 2 -4.87 2.03 -13.62
C ILE A 2 -3.47 1.44 -13.77
N ASN A 3 -3.01 1.30 -15.02
CA ASN A 3 -1.65 0.81 -15.36
C ASN A 3 -1.32 -0.61 -14.89
N GLY A 4 -2.33 -1.43 -14.66
CA GLY A 4 -2.11 -2.82 -14.27
C GLY A 4 -3.39 -3.63 -14.31
N TYR A 5 -3.24 -4.93 -14.21
CA TYR A 5 -4.39 -5.84 -14.20
C TYR A 5 -4.79 -6.17 -12.78
N LEU A 6 -6.05 -5.90 -12.45
CA LEU A 6 -6.60 -6.17 -11.12
C LEU A 6 -6.40 -7.63 -10.70
N SER A 7 -6.63 -8.58 -11.61
CA SER A 7 -6.46 -10.00 -11.29
C SER A 7 -5.03 -10.35 -10.92
N GLN A 8 -4.06 -9.78 -11.60
CA GLN A 8 -2.64 -9.98 -11.28
C GLN A 8 -2.26 -9.35 -9.95
N PHE A 9 -2.78 -8.16 -9.68
CA PHE A 9 -2.53 -7.49 -8.40
C PHE A 9 -3.12 -8.28 -7.23
N LEU A 10 -4.34 -8.78 -7.36
CA LEU A 10 -4.98 -9.57 -6.31
C LEU A 10 -4.32 -10.93 -6.10
N ASP A 11 -3.73 -11.49 -7.16
CA ASP A 11 -3.05 -12.77 -7.09
C ASP A 11 -1.68 -12.67 -6.43
N THR A 12 -0.82 -11.78 -6.92
CA THR A 12 0.57 -11.67 -6.45
C THR A 12 1.04 -10.25 -6.15
N GLY A 13 0.52 -9.25 -6.85
CA GLY A 13 1.08 -7.89 -6.80
C GLY A 13 0.93 -7.19 -5.46
N TRP A 14 -0.14 -7.46 -4.72
CA TRP A 14 -0.42 -6.80 -3.45
C TRP A 14 0.60 -7.14 -2.36
N TRP A 15 1.27 -8.28 -2.48
CA TRP A 15 2.20 -8.80 -1.47
C TRP A 15 3.65 -8.87 -1.95
N ASN A 16 3.94 -8.41 -3.14
CA ASN A 16 5.30 -8.36 -3.64
C ASN A 16 6.12 -7.31 -2.89
N ALA A 17 7.41 -7.59 -2.75
CA ALA A 17 8.34 -6.57 -2.33
C ALA A 17 8.31 -5.42 -3.36
N ASP A 18 8.26 -4.19 -2.87
CA ASP A 18 8.32 -2.98 -3.70
C ASP A 18 7.12 -2.72 -4.62
N ALA A 19 5.95 -3.30 -4.34
CA ALA A 19 4.74 -2.91 -5.05
C ALA A 19 4.41 -1.46 -4.75
N THR A 20 4.18 -0.66 -5.79
CA THR A 20 3.98 0.78 -5.68
C THR A 20 2.63 1.17 -6.26
N ILE A 21 1.81 1.82 -5.44
CA ILE A 21 0.48 2.31 -5.83
C ILE A 21 0.42 3.82 -5.64
N TYR A 22 -0.04 4.52 -6.66
CA TYR A 22 -0.37 5.95 -6.54
C TYR A 22 -1.85 6.11 -6.31
N TYR A 23 -2.22 6.94 -5.35
CA TYR A 23 -3.60 7.32 -5.10
C TYR A 23 -3.67 8.69 -4.44
N ASN A 24 -4.44 9.59 -5.04
CA ASN A 24 -4.82 10.88 -4.46
C ASN A 24 -3.64 11.68 -3.86
N GLY A 25 -2.59 11.85 -4.63
CA GLY A 25 -1.42 12.64 -4.22
C GLY A 25 -0.44 11.93 -3.31
N HIS A 26 -0.58 10.63 -3.16
CA HIS A 26 0.33 9.81 -2.35
C HIS A 26 0.78 8.57 -3.08
N ILE A 27 1.97 8.11 -2.73
CA ILE A 27 2.49 6.82 -3.15
C ILE A 27 2.46 5.89 -1.95
N TYR A 28 1.95 4.68 -2.16
CA TYR A 28 1.89 3.63 -1.16
C TYR A 28 2.83 2.51 -1.59
N PHE A 29 3.81 2.21 -0.74
CA PHE A 29 4.69 1.06 -0.93
C PHE A 29 4.16 -0.12 -0.14
N LEU A 30 3.93 -1.23 -0.83
CA LEU A 30 3.48 -2.46 -0.23
C LEU A 30 4.66 -3.44 -0.19
N GLU A 31 5.00 -3.89 1.00
CA GLU A 31 6.12 -4.82 1.21
C GLU A 31 5.64 -6.02 2.00
N GLY A 32 5.59 -7.18 1.33
CA GLY A 32 5.26 -8.45 1.97
C GLY A 32 6.52 -9.16 2.45
N PHE A 33 6.46 -9.73 3.65
CA PHE A 33 7.59 -10.48 4.19
C PHE A 33 7.11 -11.52 5.21
N PHE A 34 7.98 -12.51 5.49
CA PHE A 34 7.76 -13.49 6.54
C PHE A 34 8.60 -13.11 7.75
N ASP A 35 8.05 -13.30 8.94
CA ASP A 35 8.82 -13.16 10.18
C ASP A 35 9.56 -14.45 10.55
N LYS A 36 10.19 -14.48 11.73
CA LYS A 36 10.96 -15.63 12.21
C LYS A 36 10.12 -16.88 12.46
N GLU A 37 8.81 -16.70 12.63
CA GLU A 37 7.85 -17.77 12.89
C GLU A 37 7.07 -18.16 11.63
N ASP A 38 7.54 -17.73 10.46
CA ASP A 38 6.92 -17.94 9.14
C ASP A 38 5.51 -17.35 9.02
N GLN A 39 5.20 -16.35 9.84
CA GLN A 39 3.94 -15.62 9.74
C GLN A 39 4.06 -14.54 8.67
N MET A 40 3.01 -14.37 7.87
CA MET A 40 2.98 -13.38 6.80
C MET A 40 2.67 -11.98 7.34
N HIS A 41 3.44 -11.02 6.87
CA HIS A 41 3.27 -9.60 7.18
C HIS A 41 3.16 -8.78 5.91
N LEU A 42 2.38 -7.72 5.97
CA LEU A 42 2.34 -6.69 4.93
C LEU A 42 2.60 -5.34 5.58
N ARG A 43 3.66 -4.67 5.14
CA ARG A 43 3.96 -3.31 5.54
C ARG A 43 3.56 -2.36 4.43
N ILE A 44 2.83 -1.31 4.78
CA ILE A 44 2.40 -0.28 3.84
C ILE A 44 2.98 1.04 4.31
N MET A 45 3.80 1.67 3.46
CA MET A 45 4.39 2.97 3.72
C MET A 45 3.76 3.99 2.78
N LYS A 46 3.32 5.11 3.34
CA LYS A 46 2.65 6.16 2.59
C LYS A 46 3.57 7.38 2.47
N TRP A 47 3.76 7.84 1.25
CA TRP A 47 4.61 8.99 0.94
C TRP A 47 3.82 10.03 0.15
N LYS A 48 4.11 11.29 0.36
CA LYS A 48 3.52 12.36 -0.43
C LYS A 48 4.14 12.36 -1.84
N ALA A 49 3.31 12.43 -2.87
CA ALA A 49 3.76 12.49 -4.26
C ALA A 49 3.15 13.69 -4.96
N ARG A 50 3.92 14.31 -5.88
CA ARG A 50 3.46 15.48 -6.61
C ARG A 50 2.46 15.13 -7.70
N ASN A 51 2.69 14.01 -8.40
CA ASN A 51 1.78 13.54 -9.45
C ASN A 51 2.04 12.07 -9.74
N LEU A 52 1.21 11.49 -10.61
CA LEU A 52 1.25 10.07 -10.99
C LEU A 52 2.60 9.64 -11.58
N ASP A 53 3.27 10.52 -12.33
CA ASP A 53 4.52 10.21 -13.02
C ASP A 53 5.76 10.57 -12.18
N ASP A 54 5.56 11.13 -11.01
CA ASP A 54 6.65 11.59 -10.17
C ASP A 54 7.28 10.40 -9.44
N LYS A 55 8.52 10.13 -9.77
CA LYS A 55 9.32 9.11 -9.08
C LYS A 55 9.95 9.63 -7.79
N TYR A 56 9.87 10.92 -7.58
CA TYR A 56 10.33 11.57 -6.37
C TYR A 56 9.13 11.76 -5.46
N TYR A 57 9.25 11.32 -4.26
CA TYR A 57 8.21 11.46 -3.26
C TYR A 57 8.81 12.03 -1.98
N GLU A 58 7.98 12.71 -1.24
CA GLU A 58 8.37 13.39 -0.02
C GLU A 58 7.77 12.66 1.19
N ASP A 59 8.50 12.62 2.28
CA ASP A 59 7.97 12.14 3.54
C ASP A 59 6.77 13.00 3.95
N VAL A 60 5.78 12.36 4.55
CA VAL A 60 4.70 13.10 5.19
C VAL A 60 5.25 13.66 6.50
N LEU A 61 5.21 14.97 6.64
CA LEU A 61 5.76 15.66 7.80
C LEU A 61 4.63 16.33 8.58
N ASP A 62 4.83 16.46 9.89
CA ASP A 62 3.93 17.25 10.72
C ASP A 62 4.24 18.76 10.60
N GLU A 63 3.52 19.59 11.36
CA GLU A 63 3.69 21.05 11.35
C GLU A 63 5.07 21.50 11.84
N ASN A 64 5.81 20.66 12.55
CA ASN A 64 7.16 20.93 13.04
C ASN A 64 8.24 20.42 12.08
N GLY A 65 7.86 19.82 10.95
CA GLY A 65 8.79 19.23 10.02
C GLY A 65 9.30 17.85 10.42
N GLU A 66 8.68 17.21 11.41
CA GLU A 66 9.02 15.87 11.86
C GLU A 66 8.25 14.82 11.07
N LYS A 67 8.89 13.68 10.79
CA LYS A 67 8.25 12.58 10.07
C LYS A 67 7.11 11.99 10.90
N ILE A 68 5.97 11.78 10.26
CA ILE A 68 4.79 11.24 10.91
C ILE A 68 4.83 9.71 10.88
N ASP A 69 4.91 9.08 12.05
CA ASP A 69 5.02 7.63 12.18
C ASP A 69 3.75 6.89 11.74
N PHE A 70 2.57 7.53 11.84
CA PHE A 70 1.33 6.86 11.50
C PHE A 70 1.11 6.70 9.98
N ASP A 71 1.99 7.20 9.15
CA ASP A 71 1.93 6.99 7.69
C ASP A 71 2.41 5.60 7.29
N GLN A 72 2.82 4.78 8.26
CA GLN A 72 3.19 3.39 8.07
C GLN A 72 2.17 2.47 8.75
N ILE A 73 1.68 1.49 8.00
CA ILE A 73 0.71 0.50 8.50
C ILE A 73 1.31 -0.89 8.33
N GLU A 74 1.14 -1.73 9.36
CA GLU A 74 1.59 -3.12 9.31
C GLU A 74 0.44 -4.04 9.66
N MET A 75 0.26 -5.10 8.86
CA MET A 75 -0.75 -6.13 9.03
C MET A 75 -0.08 -7.49 9.05
N GLU A 76 -0.69 -8.44 9.73
CA GLU A 76 -0.22 -9.82 9.77
C GLU A 76 -1.37 -10.81 9.63
N GLY A 77 -1.06 -11.99 9.16
CA GLY A 77 -2.04 -13.05 9.03
C GLY A 77 -1.38 -14.42 8.95
N PRO A 78 -2.12 -15.49 9.34
CA PRO A 78 -1.57 -16.86 9.36
C PRO A 78 -1.34 -17.44 7.96
N ASN A 79 -2.01 -16.90 6.96
CA ASN A 79 -1.90 -17.34 5.57
C ASN A 79 -2.23 -16.20 4.61
N GLU A 80 -1.97 -16.45 3.33
CA GLU A 80 -2.17 -15.48 2.27
C GLU A 80 -3.62 -14.98 2.17
N ASP A 81 -4.58 -15.89 2.21
CA ASP A 81 -5.98 -15.52 2.06
C ASP A 81 -6.46 -14.62 3.20
N ALA A 82 -6.10 -14.94 4.43
CA ALA A 82 -6.48 -14.14 5.59
C ALA A 82 -5.85 -12.75 5.56
N LEU A 83 -4.57 -12.65 5.18
CA LEU A 83 -3.87 -11.37 5.10
C LEU A 83 -4.42 -10.52 3.96
N ARG A 84 -4.68 -11.13 2.79
CA ARG A 84 -5.26 -10.42 1.65
C ARG A 84 -6.62 -9.84 2.00
N GLU A 85 -7.47 -10.59 2.69
CA GLU A 85 -8.78 -10.08 3.13
C GLU A 85 -8.63 -8.87 4.06
N LYS A 86 -7.71 -8.93 5.02
CA LYS A 86 -7.43 -7.78 5.88
C LYS A 86 -7.02 -6.55 5.07
N PHE A 87 -6.12 -6.75 4.09
CA PHE A 87 -5.66 -5.66 3.23
C PHE A 87 -6.81 -5.05 2.43
N LEU A 88 -7.65 -5.89 1.83
CA LEU A 88 -8.75 -5.42 0.98
C LEU A 88 -9.84 -4.70 1.78
N GLU A 89 -10.07 -5.08 3.03
CA GLU A 89 -11.07 -4.48 3.89
C GLU A 89 -10.57 -3.24 4.63
N ALA A 90 -9.25 -3.09 4.77
CA ALA A 90 -8.66 -1.99 5.52
C ALA A 90 -8.93 -0.64 4.84
N LYS A 91 -9.33 0.35 5.62
CA LYS A 91 -9.64 1.69 5.13
C LYS A 91 -8.41 2.58 5.10
N ILE A 92 -7.41 2.17 4.33
CA ILE A 92 -6.10 2.85 4.25
C ILE A 92 -6.04 3.93 3.16
N TRP A 93 -7.00 3.92 2.23
CA TRP A 93 -7.02 4.82 1.07
C TRP A 93 -7.88 6.04 1.40
N ASP A 94 -7.34 6.95 2.20
CA ASP A 94 -8.06 8.15 2.68
C ASP A 94 -9.39 7.80 3.37
N GLY A 95 -9.37 6.80 4.23
CA GLY A 95 -10.55 6.32 4.96
C GLY A 95 -11.46 5.41 4.16
N LYS A 96 -11.04 4.99 2.99
CA LYS A 96 -11.81 4.09 2.11
C LYS A 96 -11.12 2.74 1.97
N SER A 97 -11.90 1.70 1.68
CA SER A 97 -11.38 0.37 1.42
C SER A 97 -10.88 0.24 -0.02
N PHE A 98 -10.13 -0.83 -0.30
CA PHE A 98 -9.62 -1.11 -1.63
C PHE A 98 -10.73 -1.08 -2.70
N TRP A 99 -11.84 -1.78 -2.45
CA TRP A 99 -12.92 -1.88 -3.44
C TRP A 99 -13.64 -0.56 -3.70
N GLU A 100 -13.62 0.37 -2.75
CA GLU A 100 -14.22 1.69 -2.93
C GLU A 100 -13.39 2.59 -3.87
N VAL A 101 -12.09 2.32 -3.99
CA VAL A 101 -11.16 3.18 -4.75
C VAL A 101 -10.41 2.44 -5.86
N GLU A 102 -10.65 1.16 -6.05
CA GLU A 102 -9.89 0.28 -6.94
C GLU A 102 -9.66 0.87 -8.33
N LYS A 103 -10.70 1.48 -8.92
CA LYS A 103 -10.62 2.04 -10.27
C LYS A 103 -9.73 3.28 -10.35
N GLU A 104 -9.45 3.91 -9.22
CA GLU A 104 -8.63 5.11 -9.11
C GLU A 104 -7.20 4.82 -8.71
N LEU A 105 -6.91 3.59 -8.27
CA LEU A 105 -5.57 3.18 -7.88
C LEU A 105 -4.71 2.93 -9.11
N ALA A 106 -3.52 3.55 -9.14
CA ALA A 106 -2.57 3.35 -10.22
C ALA A 106 -1.42 2.47 -9.74
N TRP A 107 -1.28 1.31 -10.33
CA TRP A 107 -0.20 0.38 -10.02
C TRP A 107 1.01 0.72 -10.88
N LEU A 108 2.07 1.23 -10.25
CA LEU A 108 3.26 1.75 -10.94
C LEU A 108 4.34 0.68 -11.12
N ASP A 109 4.44 -0.23 -10.17
CA ASP A 109 5.44 -1.31 -10.20
C ASP A 109 4.89 -2.58 -9.57
#